data_37247ba1902b572a8b2a10139009551d
#
_entry.id   37247ba1902b572a8b2a10139009551d
#
_cell.length_a   1.000
_cell.length_b   1.000
_cell.length_c   1.000
_cell.angle_alpha   90.00
_cell.angle_beta   90.00
_cell.angle_gamma   90.00
#
_symmetry.space_group_name_H-M   'P 1'
#
loop_
_entity.id
_entity.type
_entity.pdbx_description
1 polymer ?
#
loop_
_entity_poly.entity_id
_entity_poly.type
_entity_poly.pdbx_seq_one_letter_code
_entity_poly.pdbx_strand_id
1 'polypeptide(L)'
;MLNEKQVSEKLGNGFSCDFVEVIKINHKEVRPFDLENYSLIFTSVNGVDAFFANGFKPDENFMDKHFNKIYCVGKKTKARLRKYGFGVFKLKKNAKELSEFIVENCAKERFIHFCGNLALDILQKKLPLQNIEYRKVVVYETELLYPKVEHQYDAVAFFSPSGVRSFVQHNLLNFSKIFSIGETTTSEIYKFTDKEVFTGKDNDLAALLQLIKVEGK
;
A
#
# COMPACT_ATOMS: atom_id res chain seq x y z
N MET A 1 8.63 -4.18 -5.79
CA MET A 1 8.65 -5.63 -5.99
C MET A 1 9.42 -6.26 -4.83
N LEU A 2 9.03 -7.42 -4.35
CA LEU A 2 9.77 -8.18 -3.34
C LEU A 2 11.09 -8.66 -3.99
N ASN A 3 12.21 -8.51 -3.28
CA ASN A 3 13.49 -9.03 -3.77
C ASN A 3 13.64 -10.47 -3.25
N GLU A 4 13.38 -11.44 -4.11
CA GLU A 4 13.39 -12.88 -3.80
C GLU A 4 14.74 -13.34 -3.22
N LYS A 5 15.84 -12.94 -3.85
CA LYS A 5 17.19 -13.25 -3.39
C LYS A 5 17.42 -12.73 -1.96
N GLN A 6 17.02 -11.49 -1.69
CA GLN A 6 17.17 -10.89 -0.36
C GLN A 6 16.30 -11.59 0.70
N VAL A 7 15.12 -12.08 0.33
CA VAL A 7 14.25 -12.83 1.24
C VAL A 7 14.87 -14.18 1.58
N SER A 8 15.29 -14.95 0.57
CA SER A 8 15.93 -16.27 0.75
C SER A 8 17.21 -16.17 1.57
N GLU A 9 18.08 -15.19 1.26
CA GLU A 9 19.31 -14.94 2.04
C GLU A 9 19.01 -14.61 3.52
N LYS A 10 17.98 -13.78 3.77
CA LYS A 10 17.59 -13.41 5.13
C LYS A 10 16.96 -14.56 5.90
N LEU A 11 16.19 -15.43 5.28
CA LEU A 11 15.62 -16.61 5.93
C LEU A 11 16.68 -17.66 6.24
N GLY A 12 17.67 -17.84 5.35
CA GLY A 12 18.78 -18.78 5.51
C GLY A 12 18.41 -20.20 5.11
N ASN A 13 19.38 -21.13 5.25
CA ASN A 13 19.33 -22.50 4.71
C ASN A 13 18.26 -23.43 5.33
N GLY A 14 17.55 -22.98 6.38
CA GLY A 14 16.48 -23.76 7.03
C GLY A 14 15.13 -23.63 6.33
N PHE A 15 15.02 -22.83 5.28
CA PHE A 15 13.76 -22.54 4.58
C PHE A 15 13.93 -22.69 3.07
N SER A 16 13.03 -23.44 2.44
CA SER A 16 12.82 -23.42 1.00
C SER A 16 11.68 -22.47 0.68
N CYS A 17 11.86 -21.57 -0.27
CA CYS A 17 10.90 -20.51 -0.57
C CYS A 17 10.56 -20.49 -2.06
N ASP A 18 9.27 -20.62 -2.36
CA ASP A 18 8.72 -20.33 -3.68
C ASP A 18 8.00 -18.99 -3.67
N PHE A 19 8.18 -18.23 -4.74
CA PHE A 19 7.59 -16.91 -4.89
C PHE A 19 6.47 -16.95 -5.93
N VAL A 20 5.24 -16.78 -5.47
CA VAL A 20 4.07 -16.83 -6.32
C VAL A 20 3.60 -15.40 -6.63
N GLU A 21 3.61 -15.02 -7.90
CA GLU A 21 3.10 -13.73 -8.32
C GLU A 21 1.57 -13.76 -8.30
N VAL A 22 0.99 -13.02 -7.37
CA VAL A 22 -0.46 -12.99 -7.14
C VAL A 22 -1.13 -11.72 -7.66
N ILE A 23 -0.35 -10.66 -7.89
CA ILE A 23 -0.84 -9.39 -8.42
C ILE A 23 0.16 -8.80 -9.41
N LYS A 24 -0.34 -8.05 -10.38
CA LYS A 24 0.45 -7.23 -11.29
C LYS A 24 0.05 -5.77 -11.15
N ILE A 25 1.02 -4.88 -11.16
CA ILE A 25 0.79 -3.43 -11.13
C ILE A 25 0.94 -2.88 -12.54
N ASN A 26 -0.15 -2.39 -13.10
CA ASN A 26 -0.20 -1.77 -14.41
C ASN A 26 -0.32 -0.26 -14.24
N HIS A 27 0.64 0.51 -14.75
CA HIS A 27 0.55 1.96 -14.76
C HIS A 27 -0.59 2.40 -15.68
N LYS A 28 -1.37 3.38 -15.22
CA LYS A 28 -2.43 3.99 -16.02
C LYS A 28 -1.96 5.32 -16.54
N GLU A 29 -2.07 5.53 -17.83
CA GLU A 29 -1.77 6.82 -18.45
C GLU A 29 -2.82 7.85 -18.04
N VAL A 30 -2.36 8.96 -17.46
CA VAL A 30 -3.18 10.10 -17.08
C VAL A 30 -2.45 11.36 -17.52
N ARG A 31 -3.05 12.12 -18.43
CA ARG A 31 -2.48 13.40 -18.86
C ARG A 31 -2.36 14.35 -17.68
N PRO A 32 -1.21 14.98 -17.45
CA PRO A 32 -1.05 15.99 -16.43
C PRO A 32 -2.08 17.12 -16.59
N PHE A 33 -2.60 17.58 -15.49
CA PHE A 33 -3.48 18.73 -15.37
C PHE A 33 -2.96 19.63 -14.26
N ASP A 34 -3.52 20.82 -14.16
CA ASP A 34 -3.09 21.81 -13.19
C ASP A 34 -3.37 21.34 -11.75
N LEU A 35 -2.34 21.44 -10.90
CA LEU A 35 -2.37 21.10 -9.47
C LEU A 35 -2.52 22.34 -8.58
N GLU A 36 -2.63 23.53 -9.16
CA GLU A 36 -2.71 24.79 -8.45
C GLU A 36 -3.81 24.78 -7.38
N ASN A 37 -3.47 25.24 -6.20
CA ASN A 37 -4.38 25.31 -5.03
C ASN A 37 -4.87 23.94 -4.49
N TYR A 38 -4.23 22.83 -4.88
CA TYR A 38 -4.53 21.52 -4.32
C TYR A 38 -3.43 21.01 -3.39
N SER A 39 -3.85 20.37 -2.33
CA SER A 39 -3.02 19.49 -1.51
C SER A 39 -3.08 18.07 -2.08
N LEU A 40 -1.93 17.39 -2.10
CA LEU A 40 -1.79 16.08 -2.75
C LEU A 40 -1.76 14.96 -1.71
N ILE A 41 -2.50 13.89 -1.97
CA ILE A 41 -2.54 12.71 -1.10
C ILE A 41 -1.96 11.51 -1.82
N PHE A 42 -1.04 10.79 -1.15
CA PHE A 42 -0.48 9.52 -1.61
C PHE A 42 -0.63 8.45 -0.52
N THR A 43 -1.29 7.35 -0.84
CA THR A 43 -1.52 6.24 0.09
C THR A 43 -0.70 4.98 -0.25
N SER A 44 0.10 5.03 -1.32
CA SER A 44 0.95 3.91 -1.75
C SER A 44 2.21 4.39 -2.48
N VAL A 45 3.24 3.56 -2.47
CA VAL A 45 4.47 3.76 -3.27
C VAL A 45 4.16 3.77 -4.77
N ASN A 46 3.30 2.84 -5.23
CA ASN A 46 2.91 2.75 -6.64
C ASN A 46 2.19 4.03 -7.11
N GLY A 47 1.38 4.65 -6.24
CA GLY A 47 0.72 5.93 -6.55
C GLY A 47 1.74 7.07 -6.76
N VAL A 48 2.81 7.09 -5.95
CA VAL A 48 3.91 8.06 -6.12
C VAL A 48 4.64 7.81 -7.45
N ASP A 49 5.04 6.57 -7.71
CA ASP A 49 5.78 6.23 -8.92
C ASP A 49 4.97 6.52 -10.19
N ALA A 50 3.69 6.14 -10.21
CA ALA A 50 2.81 6.41 -11.33
C ALA A 50 2.51 7.90 -11.54
N PHE A 51 2.42 8.70 -10.47
CA PHE A 51 2.27 10.15 -10.53
C PHE A 51 3.44 10.78 -11.30
N PHE A 52 4.68 10.48 -10.91
CA PHE A 52 5.86 11.02 -11.57
C PHE A 52 6.06 10.44 -12.98
N ALA A 53 5.76 9.16 -13.20
CA ALA A 53 5.82 8.53 -14.52
C ALA A 53 4.86 9.18 -15.53
N ASN A 54 3.71 9.68 -15.06
CA ASN A 54 2.76 10.45 -15.87
C ASN A 54 3.20 11.91 -16.14
N GLY A 55 4.34 12.34 -15.57
CA GLY A 55 4.87 13.69 -15.79
C GLY A 55 4.26 14.77 -14.90
N PHE A 56 3.49 14.40 -13.88
CA PHE A 56 3.02 15.36 -12.87
C PHE A 56 4.19 15.91 -12.06
N LYS A 57 4.13 17.20 -11.73
CA LYS A 57 5.13 17.90 -10.92
C LYS A 57 4.40 18.76 -9.88
N PRO A 58 4.56 18.50 -8.57
CA PRO A 58 4.05 19.39 -7.54
C PRO A 58 4.83 20.70 -7.54
N ASP A 59 4.19 21.80 -7.16
CA ASP A 59 4.91 23.03 -6.85
C ASP A 59 5.54 22.92 -5.45
N GLU A 60 6.86 23.09 -5.39
CA GLU A 60 7.67 23.02 -4.17
C GLU A 60 7.98 24.40 -3.60
N ASN A 61 7.63 25.48 -4.29
CA ASN A 61 7.92 26.80 -3.79
C ASN A 61 7.05 27.14 -2.59
N PHE A 62 7.58 26.87 -1.40
CA PHE A 62 6.89 27.12 -0.13
C PHE A 62 6.44 28.59 0.05
N MET A 63 7.11 29.53 -0.61
CA MET A 63 6.77 30.94 -0.59
C MET A 63 5.67 31.30 -1.59
N ASP A 64 5.34 30.37 -2.48
CA ASP A 64 4.27 30.55 -3.46
C ASP A 64 2.91 30.20 -2.84
N LYS A 65 1.89 31.00 -3.17
CA LYS A 65 0.49 30.71 -2.83
C LYS A 65 -0.03 29.42 -3.46
N HIS A 66 0.65 28.89 -4.48
CA HIS A 66 0.30 27.69 -5.22
C HIS A 66 1.00 26.43 -4.69
N PHE A 67 1.78 26.53 -3.63
CA PHE A 67 2.51 25.43 -3.01
C PHE A 67 1.61 24.21 -2.74
N ASN A 68 2.00 23.05 -3.26
CA ASN A 68 1.29 21.81 -3.06
C ASN A 68 1.73 21.11 -1.76
N LYS A 69 0.95 21.17 -0.71
CA LYS A 69 1.20 20.35 0.49
C LYS A 69 1.00 18.88 0.17
N ILE A 70 1.95 18.04 0.60
CA ILE A 70 1.92 16.61 0.35
C ILE A 70 1.57 15.86 1.64
N TYR A 71 0.49 15.08 1.59
CA TYR A 71 0.02 14.20 2.64
C TYR A 71 0.27 12.75 2.23
N CYS A 72 0.74 11.91 3.14
CA CYS A 72 0.94 10.52 2.78
C CYS A 72 0.60 9.52 3.90
N VAL A 73 0.36 8.29 3.47
CA VAL A 73 0.16 7.13 4.34
C VAL A 73 1.37 6.21 4.25
N GLY A 74 1.96 5.89 5.41
CA GLY A 74 3.02 4.91 5.54
C GLY A 74 4.43 5.43 5.28
N LYS A 75 5.39 4.91 6.08
CA LYS A 75 6.81 5.30 6.03
C LYS A 75 7.45 5.06 4.65
N LYS A 76 7.06 3.97 3.96
CA LYS A 76 7.59 3.62 2.62
C LYS A 76 7.16 4.65 1.57
N THR A 77 5.91 5.13 1.61
CA THR A 77 5.41 6.18 0.70
C THR A 77 6.16 7.49 0.93
N LYS A 78 6.36 7.89 2.21
CA LYS A 78 7.19 9.06 2.56
C LYS A 78 8.62 8.92 2.03
N ALA A 79 9.25 7.76 2.21
CA ALA A 79 10.61 7.51 1.72
C ALA A 79 10.68 7.59 0.18
N ARG A 80 9.64 7.12 -0.52
CA ARG A 80 9.56 7.21 -1.99
C ARG A 80 9.43 8.66 -2.46
N LEU A 81 8.57 9.47 -1.85
CA LEU A 81 8.44 10.91 -2.15
C LEU A 81 9.77 11.64 -1.95
N ARG A 82 10.49 11.35 -0.87
CA ARG A 82 11.83 11.91 -0.63
C ARG A 82 12.85 11.54 -1.71
N LYS A 83 12.78 10.33 -2.28
CA LYS A 83 13.65 9.93 -3.40
C LYS A 83 13.40 10.74 -4.68
N TYR A 84 12.19 11.26 -4.85
CA TYR A 84 11.84 12.20 -5.92
C TYR A 84 12.14 13.66 -5.55
N GLY A 85 12.70 13.93 -4.36
CA GLY A 85 13.06 15.27 -3.90
C GLY A 85 11.99 15.98 -3.08
N PHE A 86 10.82 15.35 -2.82
CA PHE A 86 9.67 16.02 -2.21
C PHE A 86 9.55 15.82 -0.71
N GLY A 87 9.29 16.92 0.01
CA GLY A 87 8.93 16.93 1.41
C GLY A 87 7.50 16.43 1.63
N VAL A 88 7.22 15.93 2.84
CA VAL A 88 5.87 15.50 3.25
C VAL A 88 5.40 16.39 4.38
N PHE A 89 4.31 17.11 4.17
CA PHE A 89 3.67 17.96 5.18
C PHE A 89 3.13 17.12 6.34
N LYS A 90 2.39 16.02 6.03
CA LYS A 90 1.85 15.12 7.06
C LYS A 90 1.93 13.67 6.65
N LEU A 91 2.46 12.85 7.56
CA LEU A 91 2.46 11.39 7.49
C LEU A 91 1.49 10.82 8.53
N LYS A 92 0.66 9.84 8.13
CA LYS A 92 -0.14 9.03 9.04
C LYS A 92 0.08 7.54 8.77
N LYS A 93 -0.30 6.67 9.72
CA LYS A 93 -0.11 5.22 9.59
C LYS A 93 -1.06 4.59 8.56
N ASN A 94 -2.29 5.09 8.48
CA ASN A 94 -3.34 4.58 7.60
C ASN A 94 -4.26 5.70 7.10
N ALA A 95 -5.15 5.37 6.15
CA ALA A 95 -6.07 6.32 5.53
C ALA A 95 -7.13 6.86 6.51
N LYS A 96 -7.49 6.07 7.54
CA LYS A 96 -8.44 6.50 8.57
C LYS A 96 -7.85 7.64 9.39
N GLU A 97 -6.67 7.45 9.96
CA GLU A 97 -5.96 8.49 10.71
C GLU A 97 -5.68 9.74 9.86
N LEU A 98 -5.39 9.56 8.55
CA LEU A 98 -5.19 10.68 7.65
C LEU A 98 -6.49 11.45 7.43
N SER A 99 -7.60 10.76 7.22
CA SER A 99 -8.90 11.40 7.04
C SER A 99 -9.34 12.19 8.28
N GLU A 100 -9.11 11.65 9.48
CA GLU A 100 -9.39 12.31 10.75
C GLU A 100 -8.57 13.60 10.90
N PHE A 101 -7.26 13.50 10.66
CA PHE A 101 -6.39 14.67 10.70
C PHE A 101 -6.81 15.77 9.72
N ILE A 102 -7.18 15.42 8.48
CA ILE A 102 -7.61 16.38 7.46
C ILE A 102 -8.89 17.10 7.92
N VAL A 103 -9.88 16.37 8.39
CA VAL A 103 -11.14 16.93 8.88
C VAL A 103 -10.91 17.91 10.03
N GLU A 104 -10.04 17.55 10.97
CA GLU A 104 -9.78 18.37 12.16
C GLU A 104 -8.93 19.61 11.89
N ASN A 105 -7.97 19.52 10.95
CA ASN A 105 -6.91 20.53 10.84
C ASN A 105 -6.83 21.23 9.47
N CYS A 106 -7.43 20.65 8.44
CA CYS A 106 -7.22 21.06 7.05
C CYS A 106 -8.52 21.17 6.23
N ALA A 107 -9.66 21.39 6.91
CA ALA A 107 -10.99 21.40 6.29
C ALA A 107 -11.19 22.46 5.18
N LYS A 108 -10.34 23.48 5.13
CA LYS A 108 -10.39 24.54 4.09
C LYS A 108 -9.52 24.23 2.87
N GLU A 109 -8.76 23.14 2.88
CA GLU A 109 -7.90 22.73 1.77
C GLU A 109 -8.69 21.89 0.75
N ARG A 110 -8.21 21.88 -0.49
CA ARG A 110 -8.74 21.07 -1.60
C ARG A 110 -7.77 19.93 -1.86
N PHE A 111 -8.26 18.71 -2.06
CA PHE A 111 -7.41 17.53 -2.11
C PHE A 111 -7.51 16.76 -3.41
N ILE A 112 -6.36 16.36 -3.97
CA ILE A 112 -6.26 15.35 -5.01
C ILE A 112 -5.54 14.13 -4.44
N HIS A 113 -6.18 12.96 -4.54
CA HIS A 113 -5.63 11.69 -4.11
C HIS A 113 -5.20 10.85 -5.32
N PHE A 114 -3.91 10.72 -5.54
CA PHE A 114 -3.33 9.85 -6.56
C PHE A 114 -3.16 8.44 -5.99
N CYS A 115 -3.90 7.48 -6.54
CA CYS A 115 -3.99 6.14 -5.97
C CYS A 115 -4.24 5.06 -7.03
N GLY A 116 -4.30 3.80 -6.60
CA GLY A 116 -4.72 2.68 -7.43
C GLY A 116 -6.23 2.45 -7.43
N ASN A 117 -6.69 1.61 -8.36
CA ASN A 117 -8.09 1.19 -8.48
C ASN A 117 -8.64 0.54 -7.19
N LEU A 118 -7.80 -0.21 -6.46
CA LEU A 118 -8.18 -0.91 -5.23
C LEU A 118 -7.96 -0.07 -3.94
N ALA A 119 -7.71 1.25 -4.07
CA ALA A 119 -7.58 2.12 -2.91
C ALA A 119 -8.89 2.16 -2.11
N LEU A 120 -8.77 2.02 -0.78
CA LEU A 120 -9.92 2.08 0.13
C LEU A 120 -10.65 3.43 0.02
N ASP A 121 -11.98 3.39 0.04
CA ASP A 121 -12.84 4.57 -0.14
C ASP A 121 -12.99 5.44 1.13
N ILE A 122 -12.15 5.24 2.14
CA ILE A 122 -12.24 5.97 3.41
C ILE A 122 -12.16 7.48 3.20
N LEU A 123 -11.15 7.96 2.45
CA LEU A 123 -10.98 9.38 2.14
C LEU A 123 -12.13 9.88 1.25
N GLN A 124 -12.49 9.11 0.21
CA GLN A 124 -13.54 9.45 -0.74
C GLN A 124 -14.92 9.56 -0.08
N LYS A 125 -15.20 8.77 0.94
CA LYS A 125 -16.46 8.83 1.69
C LYS A 125 -16.44 9.93 2.75
N LYS A 126 -15.33 10.04 3.51
CA LYS A 126 -15.30 10.91 4.69
C LYS A 126 -15.13 12.39 4.37
N LEU A 127 -14.25 12.75 3.43
CA LEU A 127 -13.93 14.15 3.16
C LEU A 127 -15.11 14.94 2.55
N PRO A 128 -15.81 14.43 1.52
CA PRO A 128 -16.98 15.13 0.98
C PRO A 128 -18.13 15.27 1.98
N LEU A 129 -18.34 14.31 2.90
CA LEU A 129 -19.33 14.41 3.97
C LEU A 129 -19.05 15.57 4.95
N GLN A 130 -17.82 16.07 4.98
CA GLN A 130 -17.41 17.23 5.77
C GLN A 130 -17.24 18.50 4.92
N ASN A 131 -17.84 18.52 3.71
CA ASN A 131 -17.74 19.63 2.74
C ASN A 131 -16.29 19.96 2.32
N ILE A 132 -15.38 18.98 2.38
CA ILE A 132 -13.99 19.12 1.92
C ILE A 132 -13.90 18.67 0.48
N GLU A 133 -13.41 19.54 -0.41
CA GLU A 133 -13.23 19.20 -1.81
C GLU A 133 -12.19 18.09 -1.98
N TYR A 134 -12.61 16.97 -2.56
CA TYR A 134 -11.77 15.79 -2.74
C TYR A 134 -11.97 15.19 -4.14
N ARG A 135 -10.85 14.98 -4.84
CA ARG A 135 -10.79 14.33 -6.16
C ARG A 135 -9.90 13.09 -6.09
N LYS A 136 -10.43 11.94 -6.48
CA LYS A 136 -9.67 10.68 -6.64
C LYS A 136 -9.16 10.58 -8.08
N VAL A 137 -7.86 10.33 -8.25
CA VAL A 137 -7.22 10.10 -9.55
C VAL A 137 -6.55 8.74 -9.52
N VAL A 138 -7.05 7.81 -10.32
CA VAL A 138 -6.48 6.46 -10.44
C VAL A 138 -5.33 6.52 -11.45
N VAL A 139 -4.10 6.34 -10.96
CA VAL A 139 -2.85 6.41 -11.75
C VAL A 139 -2.19 5.05 -11.98
N TYR A 140 -2.68 4.00 -11.35
CA TYR A 140 -2.28 2.62 -11.61
C TYR A 140 -3.43 1.65 -11.30
N GLU A 141 -3.35 0.47 -11.87
CA GLU A 141 -4.29 -0.62 -11.60
C GLU A 141 -3.55 -1.82 -11.02
N THR A 142 -4.14 -2.43 -10.01
CA THR A 142 -3.72 -3.71 -9.47
C THR A 142 -4.60 -4.77 -10.10
N GLU A 143 -3.99 -5.58 -10.94
CA GLU A 143 -4.59 -6.76 -11.55
C GLU A 143 -4.37 -7.96 -10.63
N LEU A 144 -5.42 -8.75 -10.39
CA LEU A 144 -5.34 -10.00 -9.64
C LEU A 144 -5.08 -11.15 -10.61
N LEU A 145 -4.02 -11.93 -10.38
CA LEU A 145 -3.55 -12.96 -11.32
C LEU A 145 -4.17 -14.33 -11.09
N TYR A 146 -4.75 -14.57 -9.91
CA TYR A 146 -5.45 -15.81 -9.54
C TYR A 146 -4.63 -17.09 -9.79
N PRO A 147 -3.38 -17.19 -9.30
CA PRO A 147 -2.56 -18.36 -9.53
C PRO A 147 -3.15 -19.61 -8.89
N LYS A 148 -2.97 -20.75 -9.55
CA LYS A 148 -3.21 -22.08 -8.98
C LYS A 148 -1.88 -22.64 -8.50
N VAL A 149 -1.80 -23.01 -7.24
CA VAL A 149 -0.61 -23.60 -6.62
C VAL A 149 -0.82 -25.09 -6.49
N GLU A 150 0.05 -25.89 -7.09
CA GLU A 150 -0.08 -27.35 -7.12
C GLU A 150 0.74 -28.05 -6.03
N HIS A 151 1.77 -27.37 -5.53
CA HIS A 151 2.61 -27.91 -4.46
C HIS A 151 2.00 -27.72 -3.07
N GLN A 152 2.30 -28.64 -2.17
CA GLN A 152 1.98 -28.49 -0.75
C GLN A 152 3.11 -27.73 -0.06
N TYR A 153 2.74 -26.76 0.77
CA TYR A 153 3.67 -25.97 1.57
C TYR A 153 3.26 -26.01 3.04
N ASP A 154 4.23 -25.98 3.93
CA ASP A 154 4.00 -25.92 5.37
C ASP A 154 3.45 -24.54 5.79
N ALA A 155 3.92 -23.49 5.11
CA ALA A 155 3.57 -22.13 5.46
C ALA A 155 3.31 -21.24 4.22
N VAL A 156 2.52 -20.18 4.43
CA VAL A 156 2.30 -19.13 3.45
C VAL A 156 2.49 -17.75 4.07
N ALA A 157 3.06 -16.81 3.32
CA ALA A 157 3.23 -15.42 3.76
C ALA A 157 2.59 -14.46 2.76
N PHE A 158 1.67 -13.61 3.26
CA PHE A 158 0.97 -12.60 2.46
C PHE A 158 1.48 -11.19 2.75
N PHE A 159 1.71 -10.44 1.67
CA PHE A 159 2.27 -9.08 1.70
C PHE A 159 1.24 -7.97 1.43
N SER A 160 0.01 -8.35 1.08
CA SER A 160 -1.07 -7.39 0.83
C SER A 160 -2.45 -8.05 0.85
N PRO A 161 -3.53 -7.31 1.16
CA PRO A 161 -4.91 -7.81 1.06
C PRO A 161 -5.28 -8.25 -0.36
N SER A 162 -4.82 -7.54 -1.40
CA SER A 162 -5.05 -7.92 -2.79
C SER A 162 -4.39 -9.25 -3.15
N GLY A 163 -3.20 -9.53 -2.60
CA GLY A 163 -2.54 -10.81 -2.76
C GLY A 163 -3.33 -11.97 -2.13
N VAL A 164 -3.92 -11.74 -0.94
CA VAL A 164 -4.82 -12.73 -0.32
C VAL A 164 -6.01 -13.02 -1.23
N ARG A 165 -6.74 -11.98 -1.68
CA ARG A 165 -7.91 -12.15 -2.56
C ARG A 165 -7.60 -12.89 -3.84
N SER A 166 -6.45 -12.58 -4.45
CA SER A 166 -6.01 -13.27 -5.66
C SER A 166 -5.69 -14.74 -5.41
N PHE A 167 -4.99 -15.04 -4.33
CA PHE A 167 -4.57 -16.39 -4.00
C PHE A 167 -5.75 -17.31 -3.68
N VAL A 168 -6.69 -16.87 -2.85
CA VAL A 168 -7.80 -17.69 -2.35
C VAL A 168 -8.85 -18.01 -3.42
N GLN A 169 -8.80 -17.38 -4.58
CA GLN A 169 -9.72 -17.68 -5.68
C GLN A 169 -9.61 -19.14 -6.15
N HIS A 170 -8.39 -19.69 -6.14
CA HIS A 170 -8.12 -21.06 -6.59
C HIS A 170 -7.38 -21.90 -5.56
N ASN A 171 -7.10 -21.38 -4.38
CA ASN A 171 -6.34 -22.09 -3.36
C ASN A 171 -7.01 -21.95 -1.99
N LEU A 172 -7.02 -23.05 -1.23
CA LEU A 172 -7.45 -23.03 0.15
C LEU A 172 -6.30 -22.59 1.07
N LEU A 173 -6.62 -21.92 2.17
CA LEU A 173 -5.64 -21.57 3.21
C LEU A 173 -5.39 -22.74 4.16
N ASN A 174 -5.03 -23.90 3.59
CA ASN A 174 -4.81 -25.13 4.35
C ASN A 174 -3.33 -25.35 4.70
N PHE A 175 -2.69 -24.31 5.24
CA PHE A 175 -1.30 -24.34 5.68
C PHE A 175 -1.21 -24.58 7.19
N SER A 176 -0.08 -25.16 7.65
CA SER A 176 0.21 -25.29 9.08
C SER A 176 0.43 -23.93 9.72
N LYS A 177 1.05 -23.00 8.99
CA LYS A 177 1.32 -21.63 9.45
C LYS A 177 0.98 -20.59 8.39
N ILE A 178 0.30 -19.52 8.80
CA ILE A 178 -0.07 -18.41 7.93
C ILE A 178 0.54 -17.13 8.48
N PHE A 179 1.29 -16.43 7.63
CA PHE A 179 1.96 -15.19 7.99
C PHE A 179 1.40 -14.02 7.19
N SER A 180 1.32 -12.86 7.81
CA SER A 180 0.94 -11.62 7.15
C SER A 180 1.90 -10.49 7.46
N ILE A 181 2.07 -9.56 6.51
CA ILE A 181 2.94 -8.39 6.68
C ILE A 181 2.43 -7.39 7.72
N GLY A 182 1.12 -7.42 8.05
CA GLY A 182 0.51 -6.50 8.99
C GLY A 182 -1.01 -6.60 9.05
N GLU A 183 -1.61 -5.89 10.00
CA GLU A 183 -3.01 -5.96 10.41
C GLU A 183 -4.05 -5.92 9.28
N THR A 184 -3.86 -5.06 8.28
CA THR A 184 -4.81 -4.94 7.15
C THR A 184 -4.84 -6.23 6.32
N THR A 185 -3.68 -6.89 6.18
CA THR A 185 -3.56 -8.17 5.47
C THR A 185 -4.13 -9.31 6.32
N THR A 186 -3.87 -9.30 7.62
CA THR A 186 -4.44 -10.24 8.59
C THR A 186 -5.96 -10.19 8.58
N SER A 187 -6.54 -9.00 8.65
CA SER A 187 -8.00 -8.82 8.58
C SER A 187 -8.60 -9.34 7.27
N GLU A 188 -7.85 -9.28 6.16
CA GLU A 188 -8.31 -9.88 4.91
C GLU A 188 -8.23 -11.40 4.93
N ILE A 189 -7.17 -11.99 5.52
CA ILE A 189 -7.01 -13.45 5.65
C ILE A 189 -8.15 -14.06 6.48
N TYR A 190 -8.54 -13.42 7.58
CA TYR A 190 -9.63 -13.90 8.46
C TYR A 190 -11.01 -13.92 7.80
N LYS A 191 -11.18 -13.37 6.61
CA LYS A 191 -12.42 -13.56 5.82
C LYS A 191 -12.52 -14.96 5.19
N PHE A 192 -11.41 -15.70 5.15
CA PHE A 192 -11.31 -16.97 4.44
C PHE A 192 -10.85 -18.14 5.32
N THR A 193 -10.46 -17.90 6.57
CA THR A 193 -10.04 -18.94 7.50
C THR A 193 -10.10 -18.45 8.94
N ASP A 194 -10.36 -19.38 9.87
CA ASP A 194 -10.31 -19.14 11.33
C ASP A 194 -8.97 -19.57 11.94
N LYS A 195 -7.99 -20.00 11.11
CA LYS A 195 -6.66 -20.38 11.56
C LYS A 195 -5.90 -19.18 12.12
N GLU A 196 -5.01 -19.44 13.08
CA GLU A 196 -4.11 -18.42 13.61
C GLU A 196 -3.24 -17.82 12.50
N VAL A 197 -3.11 -16.49 12.53
CA VAL A 197 -2.29 -15.73 11.59
C VAL A 197 -1.20 -14.98 12.35
N PHE A 198 0.04 -15.30 12.04
CA PHE A 198 1.20 -14.60 12.59
C PHE A 198 1.41 -13.25 11.88
N THR A 199 1.14 -12.18 12.60
CA THR A 199 1.11 -10.83 12.02
C THR A 199 2.42 -10.07 12.24
N GLY A 200 3.04 -9.63 11.15
CA GLY A 200 4.23 -8.77 11.19
C GLY A 200 3.91 -7.37 11.73
N LYS A 201 4.90 -6.76 12.38
CA LYS A 201 4.77 -5.41 12.93
C LYS A 201 5.08 -4.32 11.89
N ASP A 202 4.38 -3.21 11.94
CA ASP A 202 4.64 -1.97 11.16
C ASP A 202 4.64 -2.15 9.62
N ASN A 203 4.06 -3.22 9.09
CA ASN A 203 4.16 -3.60 7.66
C ASN A 203 5.62 -3.68 7.16
N ASP A 204 6.52 -4.11 8.06
CA ASP A 204 7.93 -4.22 7.77
C ASP A 204 8.34 -5.63 7.35
N LEU A 205 9.08 -5.73 6.24
CA LEU A 205 9.55 -7.01 5.71
C LEU A 205 10.55 -7.69 6.66
N ALA A 206 11.46 -6.92 7.29
CA ALA A 206 12.45 -7.51 8.18
C ALA A 206 11.79 -8.10 9.43
N ALA A 207 10.80 -7.40 9.99
CA ALA A 207 10.01 -7.91 11.11
C ALA A 207 9.24 -9.18 10.76
N LEU A 208 8.64 -9.24 9.56
CA LEU A 208 7.95 -10.44 9.08
C LEU A 208 8.92 -11.62 8.90
N LEU A 209 10.08 -11.40 8.27
CA LEU A 209 11.07 -12.47 8.08
C LEU A 209 11.63 -12.98 9.42
N GLN A 210 11.82 -12.11 10.41
CA GLN A 210 12.20 -12.54 11.74
C GLN A 210 11.11 -13.38 12.40
N LEU A 211 9.84 -13.00 12.26
CA LEU A 211 8.71 -13.77 12.76
C LEU A 211 8.64 -15.16 12.12
N ILE A 212 8.83 -15.25 10.79
CA ILE A 212 8.88 -16.53 10.06
C ILE A 212 10.03 -17.41 10.60
N LYS A 213 11.19 -16.85 10.92
CA LYS A 213 12.30 -17.63 11.49
C LYS A 213 11.99 -18.22 12.87
N VAL A 214 11.26 -17.49 13.68
CA VAL A 214 10.91 -17.91 15.05
C VAL A 214 9.81 -18.94 15.03
N GLU A 215 8.73 -18.64 14.32
CA GLU A 215 7.50 -19.43 14.32
C GLU A 215 7.46 -20.48 13.19
N GLY A 216 8.29 -20.35 12.16
CA GLY A 216 8.28 -21.22 10.98
C GLY A 216 9.06 -22.55 11.13
N LYS A 217 9.67 -22.77 12.29
CA LYS A 217 10.42 -24.01 12.60
C LYS A 217 9.51 -25.09 13.15
#